data_3d227ae686f04d3ee90fc89a9afc0865
#
_entry.id   3d227ae686f04d3ee90fc89a9afc0865
#
_cell.length_a   1.000
_cell.length_b   1.000
_cell.length_c   1.000
_cell.angle_alpha   90.00
_cell.angle_beta   90.00
_cell.angle_gamma   90.00
#
_symmetry.space_group_name_H-M   'P 1'
#
loop_
_entity.id
_entity.type
_entity.pdbx_description
1 polymer ?
#
loop_
_entity_poly.entity_id
_entity_poly.type
_entity_poly.pdbx_seq_one_letter_code
_entity_poly.pdbx_strand_id
1 'polypeptide(L)'
;MALDDYLTDDVKSRMVEGSTSAFEYDGKLYSTPMFSWYMTLFCNKTLFNKAGAKLPETYDELVDAVKKLKTLDGVTPLAAGAKDGWNAAFVYQALALREVGATGVNEMLSGKKEFGDEGYKKAAQKVSDLYKLGAFGENPLEQGNDDANAAFENGKAAMRIMGSWFANNVYTDEAATVNPEEVVALKIPMISDGKGESTDYCGGYVESFWVNNNTKYKEEAAKFCIYINEKMGVASYETGSGFSGWTTKADESKLN
;
A
#
# COMPACT_ATOMS: atom_id res chain seq x y z
N MET A 1 -23.53 11.43 -1.54
CA MET A 1 -24.07 12.81 -1.64
C MET A 1 -22.97 13.79 -1.27
N ALA A 2 -23.02 15.02 -1.76
CA ALA A 2 -22.07 16.07 -1.34
C ALA A 2 -22.27 16.43 0.15
N LEU A 3 -21.17 16.78 0.82
CA LEU A 3 -21.14 17.07 2.26
C LEU A 3 -20.96 18.56 2.59
N ASP A 4 -20.81 19.42 1.58
CA ASP A 4 -20.45 20.84 1.76
C ASP A 4 -21.36 21.58 2.75
N ASP A 5 -22.68 21.34 2.70
CA ASP A 5 -23.65 21.96 3.60
C ASP A 5 -23.54 21.53 5.07
N TYR A 6 -22.77 20.47 5.33
CA TYR A 6 -22.57 19.88 6.67
C TYR A 6 -21.16 20.13 7.23
N LEU A 7 -20.28 20.76 6.43
CA LEU A 7 -18.90 21.05 6.81
C LEU A 7 -18.79 22.47 7.38
N THR A 8 -18.71 22.56 8.69
CA THR A 8 -18.40 23.82 9.37
C THR A 8 -16.93 24.20 9.19
N ASP A 9 -16.59 25.48 9.40
CA ASP A 9 -15.19 25.93 9.36
C ASP A 9 -14.32 25.22 10.40
N ASP A 10 -14.88 24.87 11.56
CA ASP A 10 -14.20 24.08 12.57
C ASP A 10 -13.85 22.67 12.04
N VAL A 11 -14.78 21.99 11.39
CA VAL A 11 -14.52 20.67 10.78
C VAL A 11 -13.43 20.77 9.71
N LYS A 12 -13.55 21.77 8.83
CA LYS A 12 -12.56 21.99 7.75
C LYS A 12 -11.15 22.26 8.29
N SER A 13 -11.05 23.06 9.36
CA SER A 13 -9.75 23.41 9.97
C SER A 13 -9.02 22.25 10.62
N ARG A 14 -9.72 21.14 10.89
CA ARG A 14 -9.15 19.93 11.49
C ARG A 14 -8.67 18.90 10.48
N MET A 15 -9.03 19.06 9.19
CA MET A 15 -8.50 18.19 8.13
C MET A 15 -7.07 18.58 7.76
N VAL A 16 -6.25 17.61 7.44
CA VAL A 16 -4.86 17.82 6.96
C VAL A 16 -4.91 18.43 5.56
N GLU A 17 -4.08 19.42 5.31
CA GLU A 17 -3.99 20.07 4.00
C GLU A 17 -3.71 19.04 2.89
N GLY A 18 -4.46 19.11 1.80
CA GLY A 18 -4.36 18.19 0.66
C GLY A 18 -5.03 16.82 0.85
N SER A 19 -5.56 16.51 2.05
CA SER A 19 -6.18 15.22 2.32
C SER A 19 -7.55 15.02 1.66
N THR A 20 -8.19 16.10 1.18
CA THR A 20 -9.54 16.06 0.60
C THR A 20 -9.56 15.80 -0.90
N SER A 21 -8.43 15.98 -1.60
CA SER A 21 -8.38 16.03 -3.07
C SER A 21 -8.94 14.79 -3.78
N ALA A 22 -8.81 13.59 -3.18
CA ALA A 22 -9.36 12.35 -3.74
C ALA A 22 -10.90 12.24 -3.59
N PHE A 23 -11.51 13.09 -2.78
CA PHE A 23 -12.94 13.05 -2.45
C PHE A 23 -13.72 14.22 -3.07
N GLU A 24 -13.02 15.06 -3.82
CA GLU A 24 -13.60 16.23 -4.51
C GLU A 24 -13.99 15.87 -5.95
N TYR A 25 -15.19 16.29 -6.35
CA TYR A 25 -15.65 16.17 -7.72
C TYR A 25 -16.53 17.39 -8.06
N ASP A 26 -16.26 18.05 -9.19
CA ASP A 26 -16.98 19.28 -9.63
C ASP A 26 -17.05 20.36 -8.54
N GLY A 27 -15.94 20.55 -7.80
CA GLY A 27 -15.85 21.56 -6.74
C GLY A 27 -16.68 21.26 -5.50
N LYS A 28 -17.16 20.04 -5.33
CA LYS A 28 -17.90 19.56 -4.16
C LYS A 28 -17.18 18.44 -3.47
N LEU A 29 -17.25 18.41 -2.16
CA LEU A 29 -16.68 17.35 -1.33
C LEU A 29 -17.73 16.26 -1.06
N TYR A 30 -17.45 15.02 -1.46
CA TYR A 30 -18.37 13.88 -1.32
C TYR A 30 -18.06 12.98 -0.14
N SER A 31 -16.88 13.12 0.44
CA SER A 31 -16.49 12.51 1.71
C SER A 31 -15.42 13.35 2.41
N THR A 32 -15.16 13.07 3.67
CA THR A 32 -14.01 13.58 4.40
C THR A 32 -12.92 12.52 4.45
N PRO A 33 -11.63 12.89 4.55
CA PRO A 33 -10.57 11.91 4.62
C PRO A 33 -10.69 11.05 5.88
N MET A 34 -10.23 9.81 5.83
CA MET A 34 -10.07 8.96 7.00
C MET A 34 -8.58 8.85 7.31
N PHE A 35 -7.86 7.97 6.61
CA PHE A 35 -6.42 7.86 6.71
C PHE A 35 -5.79 7.63 5.33
N SER A 36 -4.48 7.80 5.24
CA SER A 36 -3.71 7.43 4.07
C SER A 36 -2.83 6.22 4.35
N TRP A 37 -2.53 5.48 3.28
CA TRP A 37 -1.55 4.42 3.26
C TRP A 37 -0.69 4.51 2.01
N TYR A 38 0.47 3.90 2.06
CA TYR A 38 1.40 3.87 0.94
C TYR A 38 1.94 2.46 0.72
N MET A 39 2.05 2.07 -0.54
CA MET A 39 2.61 0.78 -0.91
C MET A 39 4.12 0.78 -0.69
N THR A 40 4.62 -0.23 0.03
CA THR A 40 6.02 -0.41 0.36
C THR A 40 6.47 -1.84 0.11
N LEU A 41 7.78 -2.06 0.09
CA LEU A 41 8.39 -3.38 0.07
C LEU A 41 8.88 -3.70 1.49
N PHE A 42 8.15 -4.57 2.19
CA PHE A 42 8.60 -5.12 3.47
C PHE A 42 9.66 -6.19 3.25
N CYS A 43 10.76 -6.14 4.01
CA CYS A 43 11.87 -7.08 3.93
C CYS A 43 12.25 -7.59 5.32
N ASN A 44 12.46 -8.90 5.43
CA ASN A 44 13.00 -9.57 6.60
C ASN A 44 14.53 -9.62 6.52
N LYS A 45 15.22 -8.72 7.23
CA LYS A 45 16.70 -8.60 7.24
C LYS A 45 17.38 -9.90 7.65
N THR A 46 16.78 -10.67 8.57
CA THR A 46 17.34 -11.95 9.00
C THR A 46 17.49 -12.93 7.82
N LEU A 47 16.47 -13.03 6.95
CA LEU A 47 16.51 -13.90 5.77
C LEU A 47 17.46 -13.36 4.70
N PHE A 48 17.51 -12.05 4.52
CA PHE A 48 18.49 -11.40 3.62
C PHE A 48 19.93 -11.69 4.06
N ASN A 49 20.23 -11.56 5.35
CA ASN A 49 21.54 -11.86 5.90
C ASN A 49 21.91 -13.35 5.73
N LYS A 50 20.97 -14.26 6.01
CA LYS A 50 21.18 -15.71 5.81
C LYS A 50 21.49 -16.08 4.36
N ALA A 51 20.85 -15.42 3.40
CA ALA A 51 21.07 -15.65 1.97
C ALA A 51 22.30 -14.91 1.42
N GLY A 52 22.93 -14.01 2.18
CA GLY A 52 23.95 -13.09 1.67
C GLY A 52 23.42 -12.15 0.59
N ALA A 53 22.13 -11.81 0.68
CA ALA A 53 21.46 -10.89 -0.22
C ALA A 53 21.54 -9.45 0.32
N LYS A 54 21.53 -8.48 -0.60
CA LYS A 54 21.38 -7.06 -0.26
C LYS A 54 19.92 -6.66 -0.33
N LEU A 55 19.50 -5.73 0.49
CA LEU A 55 18.19 -5.06 0.38
C LEU A 55 18.14 -4.30 -0.96
N PRO A 56 17.08 -4.52 -1.78
CA PRO A 56 17.05 -4.00 -3.14
C PRO A 56 16.60 -2.53 -3.21
N GLU A 57 17.36 -1.70 -3.91
CA GLU A 57 16.99 -0.34 -4.27
C GLU A 57 16.55 -0.25 -5.74
N THR A 58 16.98 -1.20 -6.57
CA THR A 58 16.65 -1.30 -7.99
C THR A 58 15.98 -2.64 -8.32
N TYR A 59 15.28 -2.69 -9.47
CA TYR A 59 14.66 -3.93 -9.95
C TYR A 59 15.69 -5.02 -10.21
N ASP A 60 16.88 -4.68 -10.71
CA ASP A 60 17.95 -5.65 -10.94
C ASP A 60 18.47 -6.23 -9.61
N GLU A 61 18.59 -5.40 -8.56
CA GLU A 61 18.93 -5.86 -7.22
C GLU A 61 17.81 -6.71 -6.60
N LEU A 62 16.53 -6.41 -6.88
CA LEU A 62 15.41 -7.26 -6.49
C LEU A 62 15.52 -8.65 -7.14
N VAL A 63 15.83 -8.72 -8.45
CA VAL A 63 16.05 -9.98 -9.16
C VAL A 63 17.22 -10.76 -8.54
N ASP A 64 18.31 -10.10 -8.21
CA ASP A 64 19.48 -10.74 -7.58
C ASP A 64 19.18 -11.21 -6.14
N ALA A 65 18.41 -10.41 -5.38
CA ALA A 65 17.93 -10.82 -4.06
C ALA A 65 17.05 -12.08 -4.16
N VAL A 66 16.11 -12.13 -5.11
CA VAL A 66 15.27 -13.33 -5.35
C VAL A 66 16.11 -14.55 -5.64
N LYS A 67 17.13 -14.45 -6.51
CA LYS A 67 18.03 -15.60 -6.83
C LYS A 67 18.72 -16.14 -5.59
N LYS A 68 19.18 -15.27 -4.69
CA LYS A 68 19.85 -15.66 -3.45
C LYS A 68 18.87 -16.22 -2.41
N LEU A 69 17.74 -15.56 -2.21
CA LEU A 69 16.73 -15.98 -1.23
C LEU A 69 16.14 -17.35 -1.57
N LYS A 70 16.00 -17.70 -2.85
CA LYS A 70 15.59 -19.02 -3.30
C LYS A 70 16.50 -20.16 -2.85
N THR A 71 17.73 -19.91 -2.44
CA THR A 71 18.64 -20.93 -1.95
C THR A 71 18.32 -21.37 -0.51
N LEU A 72 17.45 -20.64 0.17
CA LEU A 72 17.00 -20.97 1.52
C LEU A 72 15.81 -21.94 1.47
N ASP A 73 15.97 -23.11 2.09
CA ASP A 73 14.89 -24.11 2.16
C ASP A 73 13.65 -23.56 2.87
N GLY A 74 12.48 -23.79 2.27
CA GLY A 74 11.18 -23.41 2.84
C GLY A 74 10.93 -21.88 2.87
N VAL A 75 11.72 -21.07 2.16
CA VAL A 75 11.57 -19.62 2.10
C VAL A 75 11.05 -19.18 0.73
N THR A 76 9.93 -18.49 0.71
CA THR A 76 9.42 -17.76 -0.45
C THR A 76 10.12 -16.41 -0.55
N PRO A 77 10.79 -16.08 -1.67
CA PRO A 77 11.47 -14.79 -1.80
C PRO A 77 10.53 -13.58 -1.66
N LEU A 78 9.36 -13.59 -2.31
CA LEU A 78 8.38 -12.51 -2.30
C LEU A 78 6.96 -13.09 -2.23
N ALA A 79 6.34 -13.05 -1.07
CA ALA A 79 4.97 -13.53 -0.90
C ALA A 79 3.97 -12.60 -1.62
N ALA A 80 3.17 -13.15 -2.54
CA ALA A 80 2.26 -12.37 -3.39
C ALA A 80 0.77 -12.52 -3.03
N GLY A 81 0.32 -13.67 -2.49
CA GLY A 81 -1.09 -13.90 -2.15
C GLY A 81 -2.02 -13.77 -3.38
N ALA A 82 -1.62 -14.34 -4.51
CA ALA A 82 -2.22 -14.01 -5.81
C ALA A 82 -3.60 -14.63 -6.07
N LYS A 83 -4.09 -15.53 -5.18
CA LYS A 83 -5.47 -16.02 -5.19
C LYS A 83 -6.46 -14.85 -5.05
N ASP A 84 -6.14 -13.91 -4.21
CA ASP A 84 -6.89 -12.67 -4.05
C ASP A 84 -6.35 -11.67 -5.08
N GLY A 85 -6.98 -11.53 -6.22
CA GLY A 85 -6.46 -10.81 -7.39
C GLY A 85 -5.88 -9.41 -7.10
N TRP A 86 -6.34 -8.71 -6.05
CA TRP A 86 -5.82 -7.40 -5.66
C TRP A 86 -4.37 -7.45 -5.16
N ASN A 87 -3.94 -8.53 -4.49
CA ASN A 87 -2.55 -8.70 -4.07
C ASN A 87 -1.60 -8.84 -5.26
N ALA A 88 -1.99 -9.63 -6.28
CA ALA A 88 -1.24 -9.73 -7.53
C ALA A 88 -1.20 -8.37 -8.24
N ALA A 89 -2.32 -7.63 -8.22
CA ALA A 89 -2.40 -6.28 -8.77
C ALA A 89 -1.42 -5.31 -8.07
N PHE A 90 -1.18 -5.44 -6.77
CA PHE A 90 -0.21 -4.61 -6.05
C PHE A 90 1.22 -4.78 -6.59
N VAL A 91 1.65 -6.01 -6.86
CA VAL A 91 2.98 -6.26 -7.47
C VAL A 91 3.06 -5.59 -8.84
N TYR A 92 2.01 -5.73 -9.66
CA TYR A 92 1.95 -5.08 -10.97
C TYR A 92 1.94 -3.55 -10.88
N GLN A 93 1.09 -2.98 -10.01
CA GLN A 93 0.96 -1.52 -9.82
C GLN A 93 2.27 -0.89 -9.34
N ALA A 94 2.98 -1.57 -8.43
CA ALA A 94 4.28 -1.15 -7.94
C ALA A 94 5.29 -0.99 -9.09
N LEU A 95 5.38 -1.99 -9.97
CA LEU A 95 6.28 -1.97 -11.12
C LEU A 95 5.79 -1.02 -12.22
N ALA A 96 4.46 -0.94 -12.45
CA ALA A 96 3.89 -0.02 -13.43
C ALA A 96 4.19 1.44 -13.07
N LEU A 97 4.05 1.81 -11.79
CA LEU A 97 4.41 3.16 -11.33
C LEU A 97 5.88 3.49 -11.61
N ARG A 98 6.79 2.53 -11.43
CA ARG A 98 8.21 2.72 -11.75
C ARG A 98 8.48 2.82 -13.25
N GLU A 99 7.71 2.10 -14.09
CA GLU A 99 7.85 2.16 -15.57
C GLU A 99 7.29 3.45 -16.16
N VAL A 100 6.09 3.89 -15.76
CA VAL A 100 5.39 4.98 -16.43
C VAL A 100 5.39 6.29 -15.64
N GLY A 101 5.77 6.28 -14.37
CA GLY A 101 5.74 7.42 -13.45
C GLY A 101 4.32 7.85 -13.05
N ALA A 102 4.21 8.71 -12.04
CA ALA A 102 2.94 9.23 -11.58
C ALA A 102 2.15 9.95 -12.70
N THR A 103 2.84 10.69 -13.58
CA THR A 103 2.21 11.33 -14.74
C THR A 103 1.56 10.30 -15.66
N GLY A 104 2.28 9.22 -15.99
CA GLY A 104 1.76 8.15 -16.85
C GLY A 104 0.53 7.47 -16.25
N VAL A 105 0.55 7.20 -14.94
CA VAL A 105 -0.62 6.65 -14.22
C VAL A 105 -1.81 7.60 -14.29
N ASN A 106 -1.62 8.89 -14.04
CA ASN A 106 -2.70 9.90 -14.11
C ASN A 106 -3.27 10.06 -15.53
N GLU A 107 -2.42 9.97 -16.56
CA GLU A 107 -2.87 10.00 -17.96
C GLU A 107 -3.73 8.77 -18.30
N MET A 108 -3.40 7.60 -17.80
CA MET A 108 -4.19 6.38 -17.96
C MET A 108 -5.54 6.49 -17.21
N LEU A 109 -5.52 6.90 -15.94
CA LEU A 109 -6.74 7.08 -15.14
C LEU A 109 -7.70 8.12 -15.73
N SER A 110 -7.16 9.14 -16.41
CA SER A 110 -7.96 10.17 -17.12
C SER A 110 -8.37 9.75 -18.55
N GLY A 111 -8.06 8.55 -18.99
CA GLY A 111 -8.39 8.04 -20.32
C GLY A 111 -7.55 8.63 -21.46
N LYS A 112 -6.44 9.32 -21.15
CA LYS A 112 -5.50 9.84 -22.15
C LYS A 112 -4.52 8.78 -22.66
N LYS A 113 -4.34 7.71 -21.90
CA LYS A 113 -3.52 6.55 -22.25
C LYS A 113 -4.25 5.26 -21.94
N GLU A 114 -3.76 4.16 -22.50
CA GLU A 114 -4.33 2.83 -22.36
C GLU A 114 -3.36 1.89 -21.62
N PHE A 115 -3.90 0.85 -20.97
CA PHE A 115 -3.08 -0.24 -20.41
C PHE A 115 -2.28 -1.01 -21.45
N GLY A 116 -2.62 -0.86 -22.74
CA GLY A 116 -1.89 -1.42 -23.86
C GLY A 116 -0.60 -0.69 -24.20
N ASP A 117 -0.29 0.44 -23.58
CA ASP A 117 0.93 1.20 -23.83
C ASP A 117 2.17 0.45 -23.35
N GLU A 118 3.31 0.76 -23.98
CA GLU A 118 4.56 0.00 -23.84
C GLU A 118 5.06 -0.08 -22.39
N GLY A 119 4.96 1.00 -21.62
CA GLY A 119 5.39 1.00 -20.22
C GLY A 119 4.60 0.01 -19.34
N TYR A 120 3.28 -0.10 -19.57
CA TYR A 120 2.44 -1.06 -18.86
C TYR A 120 2.74 -2.50 -19.26
N LYS A 121 3.04 -2.76 -20.55
CA LYS A 121 3.49 -4.07 -21.02
C LYS A 121 4.83 -4.47 -20.41
N LYS A 122 5.78 -3.53 -20.29
CA LYS A 122 7.07 -3.77 -19.61
C LYS A 122 6.87 -4.13 -18.13
N ALA A 123 5.97 -3.44 -17.43
CA ALA A 123 5.64 -3.79 -16.05
C ALA A 123 5.07 -5.21 -15.94
N ALA A 124 4.13 -5.58 -16.81
CA ALA A 124 3.57 -6.93 -16.86
C ALA A 124 4.63 -7.98 -17.18
N GLN A 125 5.56 -7.67 -18.10
CA GLN A 125 6.69 -8.56 -18.42
C GLN A 125 7.57 -8.78 -17.19
N LYS A 126 7.89 -7.74 -16.40
CA LYS A 126 8.67 -7.86 -15.17
C LYS A 126 8.00 -8.75 -14.12
N VAL A 127 6.66 -8.67 -13.98
CA VAL A 127 5.91 -9.60 -13.11
C VAL A 127 6.06 -11.03 -13.63
N SER A 128 5.91 -11.25 -14.94
CA SER A 128 6.08 -12.56 -15.56
C SER A 128 7.49 -13.11 -15.35
N ASP A 129 8.51 -12.26 -15.45
CA ASP A 129 9.91 -12.66 -15.27
C ASP A 129 10.20 -13.03 -13.80
N LEU A 130 9.66 -12.28 -12.83
CA LEU A 130 9.71 -12.64 -11.42
C LEU A 130 9.00 -13.99 -11.15
N TYR A 131 7.85 -14.22 -11.76
CA TYR A 131 7.15 -15.52 -11.66
C TYR A 131 8.00 -16.67 -12.21
N LYS A 132 8.54 -16.53 -13.43
CA LYS A 132 9.42 -17.54 -14.04
C LYS A 132 10.70 -17.79 -13.23
N LEU A 133 11.21 -16.75 -12.58
CA LEU A 133 12.34 -16.86 -11.65
C LEU A 133 11.99 -17.64 -10.38
N GLY A 134 10.69 -17.81 -10.07
CA GLY A 134 10.21 -18.46 -8.85
C GLY A 134 10.18 -17.51 -7.64
N ALA A 135 10.07 -16.19 -7.88
CA ALA A 135 10.02 -15.20 -6.81
C ALA A 135 8.85 -15.44 -5.84
N PHE A 136 7.73 -15.90 -6.37
CA PHE A 136 6.48 -16.04 -5.61
C PHE A 136 6.29 -17.42 -4.95
N GLY A 137 7.32 -18.27 -4.97
CA GLY A 137 7.25 -19.63 -4.43
C GLY A 137 6.40 -20.57 -5.28
N GLU A 138 5.94 -21.67 -4.66
CA GLU A 138 5.08 -22.66 -5.29
C GLU A 138 3.60 -22.25 -5.19
N ASN A 139 2.84 -22.46 -6.28
CA ASN A 139 1.39 -22.26 -6.34
C ASN A 139 0.88 -20.90 -5.81
N PRO A 140 1.46 -19.75 -6.24
CA PRO A 140 1.06 -18.44 -5.71
C PRO A 140 -0.42 -18.09 -5.98
N LEU A 141 -1.07 -18.73 -6.97
CA LEU A 141 -2.48 -18.54 -7.29
C LEU A 141 -3.44 -19.28 -6.32
N GLU A 142 -2.91 -20.16 -5.48
CA GLU A 142 -3.68 -20.87 -4.45
C GLU A 142 -3.59 -20.19 -3.08
N GLN A 143 -2.61 -19.29 -2.90
CA GLN A 143 -2.36 -18.57 -1.66
C GLN A 143 -3.11 -17.22 -1.67
N GLY A 144 -3.91 -16.98 -0.64
CA GLY A 144 -4.61 -15.72 -0.40
C GLY A 144 -3.75 -14.69 0.32
N ASN A 145 -4.36 -13.54 0.62
CA ASN A 145 -3.72 -12.46 1.38
C ASN A 145 -3.21 -12.97 2.74
N ASP A 146 -4.07 -13.68 3.48
CA ASP A 146 -3.75 -14.11 4.84
C ASP A 146 -2.65 -15.18 4.85
N ASP A 147 -2.61 -16.06 3.85
CA ASP A 147 -1.52 -17.04 3.69
C ASP A 147 -0.17 -16.33 3.46
N ALA A 148 -0.17 -15.30 2.61
CA ALA A 148 1.02 -14.52 2.31
C ALA A 148 1.47 -13.64 3.49
N ASN A 149 0.53 -13.08 4.27
CA ASN A 149 0.82 -12.38 5.52
C ASN A 149 1.46 -13.36 6.51
N ALA A 150 0.81 -14.48 6.78
CA ALA A 150 1.31 -15.49 7.71
C ALA A 150 2.69 -16.05 7.29
N ALA A 151 2.93 -16.20 5.98
CA ALA A 151 4.25 -16.63 5.50
C ALA A 151 5.34 -15.62 5.86
N PHE A 152 5.08 -14.31 5.75
CA PHE A 152 6.03 -13.27 6.13
C PHE A 152 6.18 -13.18 7.66
N GLU A 153 5.08 -13.13 8.40
CA GLU A 153 5.02 -13.03 9.86
C GLU A 153 5.70 -14.21 10.55
N ASN A 154 5.69 -15.38 9.92
CA ASN A 154 6.37 -16.59 10.42
C ASN A 154 7.77 -16.82 9.84
N GLY A 155 8.37 -15.81 9.19
CA GLY A 155 9.72 -15.91 8.64
C GLY A 155 9.87 -16.93 7.50
N LYS A 156 8.77 -17.31 6.83
CA LYS A 156 8.73 -18.18 5.65
C LYS A 156 8.71 -17.42 4.33
N ALA A 157 8.57 -16.09 4.39
CA ALA A 157 8.75 -15.23 3.23
C ALA A 157 9.73 -14.10 3.57
N ALA A 158 10.60 -13.76 2.61
CA ALA A 158 11.64 -12.76 2.82
C ALA A 158 11.17 -11.35 2.48
N MET A 159 10.25 -11.21 1.55
CA MET A 159 9.71 -9.93 1.10
C MET A 159 8.20 -10.00 0.93
N ARG A 160 7.55 -8.81 1.04
CA ARG A 160 6.15 -8.59 0.72
C ARG A 160 5.92 -7.16 0.22
N ILE A 161 5.30 -7.01 -0.95
CA ILE A 161 4.78 -5.72 -1.41
C ILE A 161 3.37 -5.57 -0.84
N MET A 162 3.17 -4.59 0.04
CA MET A 162 1.91 -4.37 0.73
C MET A 162 1.74 -2.88 1.08
N GLY A 163 0.52 -2.49 1.42
CA GLY A 163 0.25 -1.17 1.99
C GLY A 163 0.84 -1.04 3.39
N SER A 164 1.14 0.19 3.79
CA SER A 164 1.80 0.49 5.07
C SER A 164 1.06 -0.05 6.30
N TRP A 165 -0.27 -0.30 6.20
CA TRP A 165 -1.03 -0.95 7.28
C TRP A 165 -0.50 -2.32 7.69
N PHE A 166 0.24 -3.00 6.82
CA PHE A 166 0.85 -4.30 7.13
C PHE A 166 1.89 -4.21 8.25
N ALA A 167 2.43 -3.04 8.52
CA ALA A 167 3.32 -2.83 9.66
C ALA A 167 2.62 -3.23 10.97
N ASN A 168 1.32 -2.92 11.10
CA ASN A 168 0.55 -3.30 12.28
C ASN A 168 0.55 -4.82 12.52
N ASN A 169 0.39 -5.63 11.47
CA ASN A 169 0.46 -7.09 11.58
C ASN A 169 1.81 -7.56 12.15
N VAL A 170 2.90 -6.96 11.69
CA VAL A 170 4.26 -7.32 12.13
C VAL A 170 4.51 -6.96 13.59
N TYR A 171 3.95 -5.81 14.05
CA TYR A 171 4.25 -5.27 15.38
C TYR A 171 3.25 -5.68 16.46
N THR A 172 2.02 -6.03 16.11
CA THR A 172 0.95 -6.30 17.09
C THR A 172 0.43 -7.72 17.08
N ASP A 173 0.72 -8.53 16.07
CA ASP A 173 0.30 -9.94 16.05
C ASP A 173 1.20 -10.76 16.98
N GLU A 174 0.64 -11.18 18.12
CA GLU A 174 1.33 -12.04 19.10
C GLU A 174 1.69 -13.43 18.52
N ALA A 175 1.06 -13.85 17.43
CA ALA A 175 1.38 -15.09 16.72
C ALA A 175 2.55 -14.94 15.74
N ALA A 176 2.96 -13.72 15.39
CA ALA A 176 4.09 -13.47 14.52
C ALA A 176 5.40 -13.93 15.20
N THR A 177 6.22 -14.65 14.44
CA THR A 177 7.54 -15.13 14.93
C THR A 177 8.70 -14.32 14.37
N VAL A 178 8.44 -13.46 13.38
CA VAL A 178 9.45 -12.54 12.86
C VAL A 178 9.78 -11.49 13.94
N ASN A 179 11.07 -11.18 14.11
CA ASN A 179 11.44 -10.07 14.99
C ASN A 179 11.11 -8.73 14.29
N PRO A 180 10.21 -7.90 14.83
CA PRO A 180 9.86 -6.61 14.21
C PRO A 180 11.07 -5.70 13.96
N GLU A 181 12.08 -5.68 14.82
CA GLU A 181 13.31 -4.89 14.65
C GLU A 181 14.15 -5.33 13.43
N GLU A 182 13.93 -6.55 12.96
CA GLU A 182 14.56 -7.10 11.76
C GLU A 182 13.72 -6.91 10.50
N VAL A 183 12.55 -6.29 10.60
CA VAL A 183 11.72 -5.93 9.45
C VAL A 183 12.01 -4.47 9.06
N VAL A 184 12.14 -4.25 7.75
CA VAL A 184 12.29 -2.90 7.19
C VAL A 184 11.30 -2.71 6.06
N ALA A 185 10.67 -1.55 6.01
CA ALA A 185 9.85 -1.09 4.89
C ALA A 185 10.69 -0.23 3.96
N LEU A 186 10.84 -0.67 2.73
CA LEU A 186 11.61 0.01 1.69
C LEU A 186 10.67 0.65 0.66
N LYS A 187 11.17 1.66 -0.05
CA LYS A 187 10.54 2.13 -1.28
C LYS A 187 10.48 0.98 -2.29
N ILE A 188 9.47 1.00 -3.15
CA ILE A 188 9.47 0.07 -4.30
C ILE A 188 10.73 0.31 -5.13
N PRO A 189 11.47 -0.75 -5.47
CA PRO A 189 12.73 -0.64 -6.22
C PRO A 189 12.59 0.13 -7.53
N MET A 190 13.57 0.95 -7.83
CA MET A 190 13.60 1.78 -9.03
C MET A 190 13.90 0.93 -10.27
N ILE A 191 13.38 1.35 -11.43
CA ILE A 191 13.67 0.75 -12.73
C ILE A 191 14.55 1.73 -13.52
N SER A 192 15.73 1.30 -13.93
CA SER A 192 16.76 2.19 -14.51
C SER A 192 16.28 2.98 -15.74
N ASP A 193 15.46 2.35 -16.60
CA ASP A 193 14.90 2.98 -17.80
C ASP A 193 13.44 3.43 -17.60
N GLY A 194 12.94 3.37 -16.37
CA GLY A 194 11.60 3.78 -16.01
C GLY A 194 11.47 5.29 -15.84
N LYS A 195 10.23 5.77 -15.82
CA LYS A 195 9.88 7.18 -15.66
C LYS A 195 9.44 7.55 -14.24
N GLY A 196 9.33 6.56 -13.36
CA GLY A 196 8.94 6.76 -11.98
C GLY A 196 10.06 7.41 -11.17
N GLU A 197 9.67 8.31 -10.27
CA GLU A 197 10.56 8.96 -9.31
C GLU A 197 10.62 8.18 -7.99
N SER A 198 11.70 8.34 -7.23
CA SER A 198 11.83 7.71 -5.90
C SER A 198 10.83 8.25 -4.87
N THR A 199 10.19 9.36 -5.18
CA THR A 199 9.12 10.02 -4.41
C THR A 199 7.72 9.64 -4.85
N ASP A 200 7.58 8.87 -5.94
CA ASP A 200 6.27 8.36 -6.38
C ASP A 200 5.85 7.18 -5.50
N TYR A 201 4.65 7.24 -4.97
CA TYR A 201 4.04 6.18 -4.18
C TYR A 201 2.65 5.82 -4.71
N CYS A 202 2.31 4.54 -4.73
CA CYS A 202 0.92 4.10 -4.81
C CYS A 202 0.28 4.26 -3.44
N GLY A 203 -0.92 4.84 -3.36
CA GLY A 203 -1.64 5.08 -2.11
C GLY A 203 -2.05 6.53 -1.97
N GLY A 204 -2.19 6.98 -0.75
CA GLY A 204 -2.65 8.33 -0.39
C GLY A 204 -3.92 8.28 0.45
N TYR A 205 -4.60 9.42 0.56
CA TYR A 205 -5.89 9.54 1.25
C TYR A 205 -7.00 9.02 0.35
N VAL A 206 -7.23 7.71 0.37
CA VAL A 206 -8.21 7.04 -0.50
C VAL A 206 -9.27 6.28 0.29
N GLU A 207 -9.04 6.05 1.58
CA GLU A 207 -9.97 5.38 2.48
C GLU A 207 -10.94 6.37 3.10
N SER A 208 -12.23 6.03 3.06
CA SER A 208 -13.28 6.89 3.58
C SER A 208 -14.64 6.21 3.62
N PHE A 209 -15.50 6.63 4.51
CA PHE A 209 -16.94 6.34 4.48
C PHE A 209 -17.68 7.38 3.64
N TRP A 210 -18.72 6.96 2.95
CA TRP A 210 -19.50 7.78 2.03
C TRP A 210 -20.99 7.73 2.36
N VAL A 211 -21.68 8.83 2.12
CA VAL A 211 -23.14 8.89 2.33
C VAL A 211 -23.88 8.52 1.05
N ASN A 212 -24.72 7.47 1.13
CA ASN A 212 -25.58 7.10 0.02
C ASN A 212 -26.60 8.23 -0.24
N ASN A 213 -26.72 8.67 -1.49
CA ASN A 213 -27.62 9.75 -1.86
C ASN A 213 -29.11 9.41 -1.67
N ASN A 214 -29.47 8.12 -1.60
CA ASN A 214 -30.85 7.66 -1.43
C ASN A 214 -31.28 7.53 0.03
N THR A 215 -30.40 7.88 1.00
CA THR A 215 -30.79 7.86 2.43
C THR A 215 -31.94 8.84 2.69
N LYS A 216 -32.86 8.43 3.58
CA LYS A 216 -33.92 9.31 4.12
C LYS A 216 -33.43 10.18 5.28
N TYR A 217 -32.26 9.86 5.82
CA TYR A 217 -31.65 10.50 7.00
C TYR A 217 -30.35 11.21 6.57
N LYS A 218 -30.46 12.18 5.67
CA LYS A 218 -29.31 12.82 5.02
C LYS A 218 -28.42 13.56 6.01
N GLU A 219 -29.03 14.31 6.92
CA GLU A 219 -28.32 15.12 7.90
C GLU A 219 -27.57 14.22 8.91
N GLU A 220 -28.24 13.24 9.49
CA GLU A 220 -27.66 12.29 10.43
C GLU A 220 -26.54 11.48 9.79
N ALA A 221 -26.78 11.00 8.56
CA ALA A 221 -25.79 10.25 7.81
C ALA A 221 -24.54 11.08 7.46
N ALA A 222 -24.72 12.37 7.11
CA ALA A 222 -23.60 13.27 6.84
C ALA A 222 -22.79 13.53 8.12
N LYS A 223 -23.45 13.85 9.23
CA LYS A 223 -22.80 14.09 10.54
C LYS A 223 -22.06 12.83 11.00
N PHE A 224 -22.67 11.66 10.86
CA PHE A 224 -22.04 10.38 11.22
C PHE A 224 -20.85 10.08 10.32
N CYS A 225 -20.97 10.31 9.01
CA CYS A 225 -19.89 10.10 8.04
C CYS A 225 -18.64 10.94 8.40
N ILE A 226 -18.83 12.25 8.68
CA ILE A 226 -17.75 13.13 9.10
C ILE A 226 -17.14 12.66 10.42
N TYR A 227 -17.98 12.33 11.40
CA TYR A 227 -17.54 11.86 12.72
C TYR A 227 -16.73 10.56 12.63
N ILE A 228 -17.22 9.56 11.91
CA ILE A 228 -16.56 8.25 11.82
C ILE A 228 -15.24 8.33 11.07
N ASN A 229 -15.17 9.10 9.98
CA ASN A 229 -13.94 9.31 9.23
C ASN A 229 -12.87 9.98 10.11
N GLU A 230 -13.24 10.99 10.90
CA GLU A 230 -12.31 11.62 11.85
C GLU A 230 -11.85 10.63 12.92
N LYS A 231 -12.77 9.93 13.57
CA LYS A 231 -12.42 9.00 14.66
C LYS A 231 -11.57 7.82 14.19
N MET A 232 -11.91 7.25 13.05
CA MET A 232 -11.13 6.16 12.45
C MET A 232 -9.76 6.64 11.98
N GLY A 233 -9.69 7.85 11.40
CA GLY A 233 -8.42 8.43 10.97
C GLY A 233 -7.46 8.66 12.14
N VAL A 234 -7.95 9.26 13.22
CA VAL A 234 -7.15 9.48 14.44
C VAL A 234 -6.72 8.14 15.06
N ALA A 235 -7.67 7.18 15.21
CA ALA A 235 -7.35 5.87 15.76
C ALA A 235 -6.33 5.11 14.92
N SER A 236 -6.42 5.18 13.59
CA SER A 236 -5.45 4.54 12.70
C SER A 236 -4.04 5.10 12.88
N TYR A 237 -3.90 6.40 13.14
CA TYR A 237 -2.62 7.02 13.45
C TYR A 237 -2.09 6.56 14.82
N GLU A 238 -2.93 6.58 15.84
CA GLU A 238 -2.56 6.17 17.21
C GLU A 238 -2.15 4.69 17.31
N THR A 239 -2.68 3.83 16.42
CA THR A 239 -2.33 2.40 16.37
C THR A 239 -1.24 2.07 15.35
N GLY A 240 -0.67 3.06 14.67
CA GLY A 240 0.35 2.83 13.64
C GLY A 240 -0.16 2.20 12.34
N SER A 241 -1.50 2.14 12.15
CA SER A 241 -2.11 1.50 10.97
C SER A 241 -2.18 2.40 9.74
N GLY A 242 -2.02 3.72 9.90
CA GLY A 242 -2.10 4.68 8.79
C GLY A 242 -1.84 6.11 9.23
N PHE A 243 -1.70 7.01 8.26
CA PHE A 243 -1.51 8.44 8.52
C PHE A 243 -2.87 9.13 8.51
N SER A 244 -3.25 9.77 9.62
CA SER A 244 -4.55 10.44 9.74
C SER A 244 -4.76 11.52 8.68
N GLY A 245 -5.96 11.60 8.12
CA GLY A 245 -6.42 12.74 7.33
C GLY A 245 -6.86 13.93 8.17
N TRP A 246 -6.75 13.83 9.50
CA TRP A 246 -7.16 14.82 10.48
C TRP A 246 -5.99 15.17 11.40
N THR A 247 -5.97 16.41 11.89
CA THR A 247 -5.00 16.80 12.91
C THR A 247 -5.18 15.99 14.18
N THR A 248 -4.10 15.40 14.66
CA THR A 248 -4.10 14.57 15.87
C THR A 248 -3.43 15.31 17.02
N LYS A 249 -3.80 14.94 18.25
CA LYS A 249 -3.10 15.34 19.46
C LYS A 249 -2.34 14.17 20.08
N ALA A 250 -2.08 13.14 19.26
CA ALA A 250 -1.36 11.96 19.71
C ALA A 250 0.04 12.34 20.18
N ASP A 251 0.47 11.71 21.25
CA ASP A 251 1.84 11.81 21.76
C ASP A 251 2.74 10.94 20.87
N GLU A 252 3.45 11.55 19.93
CA GLU A 252 4.29 10.85 18.96
C GLU A 252 5.37 9.98 19.62
N SER A 253 5.74 10.27 20.87
CA SER A 253 6.68 9.41 21.62
C SER A 253 6.12 8.04 22.02
N LYS A 254 4.81 7.85 21.87
CA LYS A 254 4.08 6.61 22.18
C LYS A 254 3.62 5.86 20.92
N LEU A 255 3.91 6.39 19.74
CA LEU A 255 3.63 5.72 18.49
C LEU A 255 4.73 4.67 18.26
N ASN A 256 4.32 3.44 17.98
CA ASN A 256 5.22 2.31 17.70
C ASN A 256 5.74 2.35 16.26
#